data_85419dd9869a7faedd7ff5781ff96290
#
_entry.id   85419dd9869a7faedd7ff5781ff96290
#
_cell.length_a   1.000
_cell.length_b   1.000
_cell.length_c   1.000
_cell.angle_alpha   90.00
_cell.angle_beta   90.00
_cell.angle_gamma   90.00
#
_symmetry.space_group_name_H-M   'P 1'
#
loop_
_entity.id
_entity.type
_entity.pdbx_description
1 polymer ?
#
loop_
_entity_poly.entity_id
_entity_poly.type
_entity_poly.pdbx_seq_one_letter_code
_entity_poly.pdbx_strand_id
1 'polypeptide(L)'
;MVFIIKNDEFSLQKLLPYLPYFSAVIVGPGPGSPDVPEDIGLVKDLWKLREDDMIPIFGVCLGLQSLALEFGALLKRLDAVKHGQISHIYHQGIDLFDNVGSVRAVRYHSLHVVLLQDGDVEELAWADDVENGKVTMAVRHKYRPFWAVQYHPESVCTEGGGIQVIRNFWRLAQSWTKVTSRKTLPWNANLGAVFGHHWPYLPPPSPRSSDPSTPLTVVTSAVERLGLSVIDVCESMGAFEESSSFVLLDSASHPGRFSIVGCLSSSSLRITYRVGDRFISLARDGKSIDEDLGTQDVWSWLATFMHSKKATGGNTGLPFWGGLIGYLSYELGVNSIKVSTRRNEYIAENQHPDVNLVFVDRSIILDADTGQTFVQSILPGDEDWISKTIARLESLPLGSSTAESLRSKISITLPDKTHYISRIKECQEHLFAGDSYELCLTAQTRISISGVPSSATSTSWERYKRLRKSNPAPHSAYLRLHPSTLLSSSPERFLSFSRPPGTVCQLRPIKGTVRKAPGITRAIAEQSLVGSPKEVAENLMIVDLIRHDLHGVVGDNVVVQQFCVVEEYETVWQLVSVIEGKLSANADLPADAEDQLGWQVLKQSLPPGEFSPSLVVISES
;
A
#
# COMPACT_ATOMS: atom_id res chain seq x y z
N MET A 1 21.59 -9.69 12.30
CA MET A 1 21.18 -8.49 11.54
C MET A 1 20.86 -8.90 10.10
N VAL A 2 19.87 -8.26 9.48
CA VAL A 2 19.47 -8.49 8.09
C VAL A 2 19.65 -7.17 7.32
N PHE A 3 20.26 -7.24 6.14
CA PHE A 3 20.41 -6.10 5.24
C PHE A 3 19.76 -6.44 3.90
N ILE A 4 19.06 -5.50 3.30
CA ILE A 4 18.43 -5.63 2.00
C ILE A 4 19.26 -4.85 0.99
N ILE A 5 19.74 -5.54 -0.04
CA ILE A 5 20.53 -4.97 -1.13
C ILE A 5 19.75 -5.20 -2.43
N LYS A 6 19.55 -4.16 -3.22
CA LYS A 6 18.94 -4.30 -4.54
C LYS A 6 19.94 -4.95 -5.51
N ASN A 7 19.43 -5.76 -6.44
CA ASN A 7 20.25 -6.51 -7.39
C ASN A 7 21.05 -5.63 -8.38
N ASP A 8 20.68 -4.35 -8.51
CA ASP A 8 21.33 -3.33 -9.35
C ASP A 8 22.23 -2.35 -8.55
N GLU A 9 22.26 -2.46 -7.21
CA GLU A 9 22.97 -1.50 -6.34
C GLU A 9 24.48 -1.74 -6.33
N PHE A 10 24.93 -2.99 -6.40
CA PHE A 10 26.33 -3.37 -6.38
C PHE A 10 26.71 -4.25 -7.59
N SER A 11 27.93 -4.12 -8.07
CA SER A 11 28.57 -5.19 -8.85
C SER A 11 29.20 -6.20 -7.90
N LEU A 12 29.39 -7.45 -8.36
CA LEU A 12 30.07 -8.47 -7.55
C LEU A 12 31.43 -7.99 -7.03
N GLN A 13 32.24 -7.33 -7.88
CA GLN A 13 33.56 -6.83 -7.47
C GLN A 13 33.50 -5.85 -6.29
N LYS A 14 32.44 -5.04 -6.21
CA LYS A 14 32.22 -4.10 -5.10
C LYS A 14 31.71 -4.83 -3.85
N LEU A 15 30.98 -5.94 -4.00
CA LEU A 15 30.42 -6.70 -2.88
C LEU A 15 31.41 -7.70 -2.28
N LEU A 16 32.32 -8.29 -3.08
CA LEU A 16 33.28 -9.31 -2.64
C LEU A 16 34.04 -8.97 -1.35
N PRO A 17 34.58 -7.74 -1.14
CA PRO A 17 35.30 -7.40 0.09
C PRO A 17 34.44 -7.47 1.35
N TYR A 18 33.13 -7.46 1.20
CA TYR A 18 32.17 -7.46 2.31
C TYR A 18 31.53 -8.81 2.59
N LEU A 19 31.63 -9.79 1.66
CA LEU A 19 31.09 -11.14 1.86
C LEU A 19 31.59 -11.81 3.15
N PRO A 20 32.84 -11.61 3.63
CA PRO A 20 33.28 -12.17 4.88
C PRO A 20 32.52 -11.70 6.13
N TYR A 21 31.77 -10.61 6.06
CA TYR A 21 30.93 -10.12 7.18
C TYR A 21 29.54 -10.75 7.23
N PHE A 22 29.17 -11.54 6.23
CA PHE A 22 27.85 -12.15 6.15
C PHE A 22 27.94 -13.68 6.37
N SER A 23 26.94 -14.24 7.04
CA SER A 23 26.85 -15.67 7.30
C SER A 23 26.16 -16.43 6.18
N ALA A 24 25.22 -15.80 5.49
CA ALA A 24 24.48 -16.34 4.35
C ALA A 24 23.90 -15.21 3.49
N VAL A 25 23.49 -15.59 2.28
CA VAL A 25 22.77 -14.70 1.34
C VAL A 25 21.43 -15.35 1.01
N ILE A 26 20.36 -14.56 1.00
CA ILE A 26 19.06 -14.96 0.47
C ILE A 26 18.80 -14.14 -0.79
N VAL A 27 18.60 -14.82 -1.91
CA VAL A 27 18.17 -14.22 -3.17
C VAL A 27 16.66 -14.26 -3.19
N GLY A 28 16.04 -13.09 -3.04
CA GLY A 28 14.58 -12.93 -3.00
C GLY A 28 13.90 -13.21 -4.33
N PRO A 29 12.58 -13.28 -4.32
CA PRO A 29 11.77 -13.28 -5.53
C PRO A 29 11.85 -11.93 -6.24
N GLY A 30 11.46 -11.89 -7.50
CA GLY A 30 11.37 -10.65 -8.28
C GLY A 30 10.67 -10.85 -9.62
N PRO A 31 10.25 -9.76 -10.26
CA PRO A 31 9.73 -9.78 -11.62
C PRO A 31 10.87 -9.98 -12.63
N GLY A 32 10.50 -10.26 -13.88
CA GLY A 32 11.43 -10.41 -14.98
C GLY A 32 11.90 -11.85 -15.20
N SER A 33 12.98 -11.99 -15.95
CA SER A 33 13.51 -13.27 -16.38
C SER A 33 14.99 -13.43 -16.01
N PRO A 34 15.42 -14.60 -15.52
CA PRO A 34 16.81 -14.82 -15.08
C PRO A 34 17.83 -14.83 -16.23
N ASP A 35 17.40 -14.90 -17.49
CA ASP A 35 18.24 -14.80 -18.68
C ASP A 35 18.42 -13.36 -19.18
N VAL A 36 17.65 -12.40 -18.63
CA VAL A 36 17.77 -10.98 -18.92
C VAL A 36 18.72 -10.32 -17.91
N PRO A 37 19.87 -9.78 -18.36
CA PRO A 37 20.88 -9.23 -17.44
C PRO A 37 20.37 -8.07 -16.57
N GLU A 38 19.48 -7.25 -17.10
CA GLU A 38 18.90 -6.10 -16.42
C GLU A 38 17.95 -6.53 -15.28
N ASP A 39 17.25 -7.66 -15.43
CA ASP A 39 16.32 -8.18 -14.44
C ASP A 39 17.05 -8.87 -13.28
N ILE A 40 18.10 -9.63 -13.59
CA ILE A 40 18.79 -10.46 -12.60
C ILE A 40 19.98 -9.75 -11.92
N GLY A 41 20.62 -8.80 -12.61
CA GLY A 41 21.72 -8.00 -12.07
C GLY A 41 22.83 -8.81 -11.40
N LEU A 42 23.25 -8.38 -10.22
CA LEU A 42 24.31 -9.01 -9.39
C LEU A 42 24.07 -10.50 -9.11
N VAL A 43 22.83 -10.95 -9.05
CA VAL A 43 22.49 -12.31 -8.62
C VAL A 43 23.15 -13.38 -9.50
N LYS A 44 23.21 -13.15 -10.82
CA LYS A 44 23.85 -14.08 -11.77
C LYS A 44 25.32 -14.33 -11.42
N ASP A 45 26.02 -13.33 -10.92
CA ASP A 45 27.43 -13.43 -10.59
C ASP A 45 27.68 -14.11 -9.23
N LEU A 46 26.71 -14.07 -8.31
CA LEU A 46 26.79 -14.76 -7.02
C LEU A 46 26.90 -16.28 -7.16
N TRP A 47 26.27 -16.87 -8.17
CA TRP A 47 26.37 -18.30 -8.42
C TRP A 47 27.77 -18.73 -8.91
N LYS A 48 28.62 -17.76 -9.34
CA LYS A 48 29.98 -17.98 -9.86
C LYS A 48 31.08 -17.72 -8.84
N LEU A 49 30.74 -17.51 -7.57
CA LEU A 49 31.70 -17.27 -6.50
C LEU A 49 32.80 -18.36 -6.50
N ARG A 50 34.05 -17.93 -6.32
CA ARG A 50 35.21 -18.84 -6.18
C ARG A 50 35.17 -19.49 -4.80
N GLU A 51 35.90 -20.60 -4.63
CA GLU A 51 35.95 -21.34 -3.37
C GLU A 51 36.31 -20.45 -2.16
N ASP A 52 37.26 -19.54 -2.32
CA ASP A 52 37.72 -18.62 -1.27
C ASP A 52 36.65 -17.59 -0.85
N ASP A 53 35.73 -17.26 -1.74
CA ASP A 53 34.67 -16.28 -1.53
C ASP A 53 33.30 -16.94 -1.24
N MET A 54 33.29 -18.29 -1.16
CA MET A 54 32.06 -19.07 -1.06
C MET A 54 31.28 -18.76 0.22
N ILE A 55 29.97 -18.63 0.06
CA ILE A 55 29.00 -18.37 1.12
C ILE A 55 27.72 -19.17 0.85
N PRO A 56 27.02 -19.66 1.89
CA PRO A 56 25.71 -20.29 1.70
C PRO A 56 24.70 -19.33 1.07
N ILE A 57 23.99 -19.80 0.03
CA ILE A 57 22.98 -19.01 -0.68
C ILE A 57 21.66 -19.77 -0.76
N PHE A 58 20.56 -19.08 -0.47
CA PHE A 58 19.20 -19.57 -0.63
C PHE A 58 18.43 -18.72 -1.63
N GLY A 59 17.93 -19.34 -2.70
CA GLY A 59 17.15 -18.66 -3.74
C GLY A 59 15.64 -18.89 -3.58
N VAL A 60 14.84 -17.87 -3.80
CA VAL A 60 13.38 -17.93 -3.81
C VAL A 60 12.86 -17.50 -5.18
N CYS A 61 12.00 -18.29 -5.81
CA CYS A 61 11.33 -18.04 -7.08
C CYS A 61 12.33 -17.69 -8.21
N LEU A 62 12.52 -16.41 -8.55
CA LEU A 62 13.54 -15.95 -9.50
C LEU A 62 14.94 -16.43 -9.11
N GLY A 63 15.23 -16.53 -7.80
CA GLY A 63 16.48 -17.07 -7.29
C GLY A 63 16.70 -18.55 -7.64
N LEU A 64 15.66 -19.39 -7.61
CA LEU A 64 15.75 -20.77 -8.10
C LEU A 64 16.00 -20.82 -9.60
N GLN A 65 15.26 -20.05 -10.36
CA GLN A 65 15.39 -20.02 -11.83
C GLN A 65 16.80 -19.59 -12.24
N SER A 66 17.33 -18.54 -11.59
CA SER A 66 18.69 -18.05 -11.83
C SER A 66 19.76 -19.07 -11.46
N LEU A 67 19.64 -19.73 -10.28
CA LEU A 67 20.55 -20.81 -9.88
C LEU A 67 20.57 -21.93 -10.91
N ALA A 68 19.40 -22.47 -11.23
CA ALA A 68 19.29 -23.62 -12.14
C ALA A 68 19.81 -23.28 -13.56
N LEU A 69 19.47 -22.09 -14.07
CA LEU A 69 19.92 -21.63 -15.39
C LEU A 69 21.44 -21.48 -15.47
N GLU A 70 22.10 -20.94 -14.43
CA GLU A 70 23.56 -20.79 -14.39
C GLU A 70 24.27 -22.14 -14.49
N PHE A 71 23.68 -23.23 -13.97
CA PHE A 71 24.21 -24.58 -14.01
C PHE A 71 23.55 -25.46 -15.10
N GLY A 72 23.08 -24.83 -16.17
CA GLY A 72 22.74 -25.49 -17.43
C GLY A 72 21.29 -25.96 -17.57
N ALA A 73 20.39 -25.69 -16.64
CA ALA A 73 18.98 -25.98 -16.80
C ALA A 73 18.37 -25.15 -17.94
N LEU A 74 17.24 -25.61 -18.49
CA LEU A 74 16.50 -24.89 -19.51
C LEU A 74 15.38 -24.10 -18.86
N LEU A 75 15.28 -22.80 -19.19
CA LEU A 75 14.16 -21.96 -18.80
C LEU A 75 13.01 -22.14 -19.79
N LYS A 76 11.80 -22.32 -19.29
CA LYS A 76 10.57 -22.44 -20.10
C LYS A 76 9.42 -21.65 -19.48
N ARG A 77 8.47 -21.26 -20.32
CA ARG A 77 7.19 -20.71 -19.87
C ARG A 77 6.27 -21.85 -19.44
N LEU A 78 5.44 -21.58 -18.43
CA LEU A 78 4.32 -22.45 -18.07
C LEU A 78 3.20 -22.31 -19.12
N ASP A 79 2.54 -23.41 -19.44
CA ASP A 79 1.35 -23.40 -20.29
C ASP A 79 0.18 -22.68 -19.60
N ALA A 80 0.05 -22.87 -18.28
CA ALA A 80 -0.88 -22.14 -17.41
C ALA A 80 -0.09 -21.50 -16.26
N VAL A 81 -0.03 -20.17 -16.28
CA VAL A 81 0.67 -19.38 -15.25
C VAL A 81 0.08 -19.62 -13.86
N LYS A 82 0.91 -19.55 -12.83
CA LYS A 82 0.52 -19.74 -11.43
C LYS A 82 0.79 -18.46 -10.64
N HIS A 83 -0.22 -17.59 -10.55
CA HIS A 83 -0.15 -16.33 -9.81
C HIS A 83 -1.13 -16.35 -8.64
N GLY A 84 -0.60 -16.39 -7.39
CA GLY A 84 -1.38 -16.49 -6.16
C GLY A 84 -2.06 -17.85 -5.95
N GLN A 85 -1.62 -18.90 -6.66
CA GLN A 85 -2.23 -20.22 -6.56
C GLN A 85 -1.48 -21.14 -5.61
N ILE A 86 -2.23 -21.86 -4.79
CA ILE A 86 -1.70 -22.83 -3.83
C ILE A 86 -1.62 -24.19 -4.53
N SER A 87 -0.42 -24.80 -4.49
CA SER A 87 -0.18 -26.15 -5.01
C SER A 87 0.33 -27.09 -3.93
N HIS A 88 0.05 -28.37 -4.07
CA HIS A 88 0.69 -29.41 -3.27
C HIS A 88 2.12 -29.60 -3.78
N ILE A 89 3.09 -29.60 -2.87
CA ILE A 89 4.50 -29.79 -3.18
C ILE A 89 4.96 -31.14 -2.68
N TYR A 90 5.37 -31.99 -3.59
CA TYR A 90 6.00 -33.30 -3.30
C TYR A 90 7.50 -33.10 -3.08
N HIS A 91 8.08 -33.76 -2.11
CA HIS A 91 9.51 -33.64 -1.78
C HIS A 91 10.12 -34.93 -1.31
N GLN A 92 11.46 -35.03 -1.37
CA GLN A 92 12.22 -36.21 -1.02
C GLN A 92 12.44 -36.41 0.49
N GLY A 93 12.08 -35.42 1.33
CA GLY A 93 12.28 -35.49 2.79
C GLY A 93 13.72 -35.30 3.24
N ILE A 94 14.60 -34.75 2.42
CA ILE A 94 16.03 -34.50 2.70
C ILE A 94 16.36 -33.01 2.59
N ASP A 95 17.50 -32.59 3.11
CA ASP A 95 18.04 -31.24 3.04
C ASP A 95 17.04 -30.16 3.54
N LEU A 96 16.56 -29.29 2.65
CA LEU A 96 15.56 -28.28 2.97
C LEU A 96 14.28 -28.87 3.53
N PHE A 97 13.96 -30.11 3.17
CA PHE A 97 12.74 -30.81 3.56
C PHE A 97 12.93 -31.85 4.67
N ASP A 98 14.07 -31.84 5.36
CA ASP A 98 14.30 -32.72 6.50
C ASP A 98 13.29 -32.43 7.63
N ASN A 99 12.55 -33.46 8.05
CA ASN A 99 11.44 -33.37 9.02
C ASN A 99 10.32 -32.39 8.61
N VAL A 100 10.15 -32.12 7.32
CA VAL A 100 9.02 -31.39 6.77
C VAL A 100 7.93 -32.40 6.39
N GLY A 101 6.68 -32.12 6.79
CA GLY A 101 5.52 -32.93 6.45
C GLY A 101 4.93 -32.57 5.10
N SER A 102 3.61 -32.66 4.97
CA SER A 102 2.91 -32.24 3.76
C SER A 102 3.05 -30.74 3.55
N VAL A 103 3.35 -30.32 2.32
CA VAL A 103 3.54 -28.94 1.94
C VAL A 103 2.46 -28.50 0.96
N ARG A 104 1.77 -27.41 1.29
CA ARG A 104 0.91 -26.64 0.39
C ARG A 104 1.49 -25.25 0.28
N ALA A 105 1.93 -24.86 -0.92
CA ALA A 105 2.68 -23.62 -1.06
C ALA A 105 2.13 -22.72 -2.16
N VAL A 106 2.26 -21.43 -1.93
CA VAL A 106 1.84 -20.38 -2.86
C VAL A 106 2.89 -20.22 -3.96
N ARG A 107 2.40 -20.06 -5.19
CA ARG A 107 3.21 -19.88 -6.39
C ARG A 107 2.85 -18.57 -7.07
N TYR A 108 3.88 -17.80 -7.48
CA TYR A 108 3.77 -16.53 -8.22
C TYR A 108 4.73 -16.53 -9.42
N HIS A 109 4.54 -17.46 -10.38
CA HIS A 109 5.49 -17.54 -11.50
C HIS A 109 4.83 -17.94 -12.82
N SER A 110 5.39 -17.41 -13.92
CA SER A 110 5.10 -17.74 -15.30
C SER A 110 6.17 -18.60 -15.93
N LEU A 111 7.38 -18.58 -15.36
CA LEU A 111 8.56 -19.31 -15.84
C LEU A 111 8.89 -20.47 -14.89
N HIS A 112 9.47 -21.53 -15.45
CA HIS A 112 9.98 -22.67 -14.69
C HIS A 112 11.24 -23.23 -15.33
N VAL A 113 11.97 -24.07 -14.59
CA VAL A 113 13.18 -24.70 -15.07
C VAL A 113 12.98 -26.17 -15.35
N VAL A 114 13.68 -26.68 -16.39
CA VAL A 114 13.81 -28.10 -16.69
C VAL A 114 15.27 -28.49 -16.48
N LEU A 115 15.51 -29.32 -15.47
CA LEU A 115 16.85 -29.73 -15.08
C LEU A 115 17.46 -30.71 -16.09
N LEU A 116 18.78 -30.65 -16.27
CA LEU A 116 19.51 -31.66 -17.04
C LEU A 116 19.75 -32.93 -16.19
N GLN A 117 19.71 -34.08 -16.82
CA GLN A 117 19.80 -35.38 -16.16
C GLN A 117 21.16 -35.58 -15.43
N ASP A 118 22.25 -35.06 -16.03
CA ASP A 118 23.61 -35.16 -15.48
C ASP A 118 24.17 -33.81 -15.00
N GLY A 119 23.29 -32.84 -14.73
CA GLY A 119 23.68 -31.49 -14.28
C GLY A 119 24.16 -31.44 -12.81
N ASP A 120 24.79 -30.34 -12.43
CA ASP A 120 25.27 -30.10 -11.06
C ASP A 120 24.15 -29.68 -10.08
N VAL A 121 22.94 -29.44 -10.58
CA VAL A 121 21.76 -29.12 -9.78
C VAL A 121 20.81 -30.33 -9.75
N GLU A 122 20.37 -30.69 -8.58
CA GLU A 122 19.43 -31.80 -8.38
C GLU A 122 18.11 -31.33 -7.76
N GLU A 123 17.01 -32.01 -8.14
CA GLU A 123 15.66 -31.72 -7.68
C GLU A 123 15.44 -32.24 -6.26
N LEU A 124 14.93 -31.41 -5.36
CA LEU A 124 14.52 -31.79 -4.01
C LEU A 124 13.00 -31.88 -3.87
N ALA A 125 12.26 -31.09 -4.66
CA ALA A 125 10.80 -31.07 -4.62
C ALA A 125 10.20 -30.68 -5.99
N TRP A 126 8.93 -31.09 -6.21
CA TRP A 126 8.17 -30.82 -7.43
C TRP A 126 6.68 -30.64 -7.15
N ALA A 127 5.96 -30.08 -8.11
CA ALA A 127 4.50 -30.06 -8.17
C ALA A 127 4.05 -30.80 -9.44
N ASP A 128 2.90 -31.49 -9.36
CA ASP A 128 2.26 -32.13 -10.52
C ASP A 128 1.02 -31.31 -10.89
N ASP A 129 1.16 -30.51 -11.94
CA ASP A 129 0.07 -29.68 -12.47
C ASP A 129 -0.65 -30.40 -13.60
N VAL A 130 -1.98 -30.26 -13.65
CA VAL A 130 -2.78 -30.84 -14.75
C VAL A 130 -2.38 -30.24 -16.11
N GLU A 131 -2.13 -28.92 -16.13
CA GLU A 131 -1.83 -28.18 -17.36
C GLU A 131 -0.33 -28.18 -17.71
N ASN A 132 0.54 -28.08 -16.69
CA ASN A 132 1.99 -27.91 -16.89
C ASN A 132 2.79 -29.20 -16.71
N GLY A 133 2.14 -30.30 -16.27
CA GLY A 133 2.83 -31.53 -15.89
C GLY A 133 3.70 -31.36 -14.64
N LYS A 134 4.79 -32.08 -14.58
CA LYS A 134 5.75 -31.99 -13.45
C LYS A 134 6.59 -30.72 -13.53
N VAL A 135 6.53 -29.89 -12.49
CA VAL A 135 7.27 -28.63 -12.35
C VAL A 135 8.20 -28.68 -11.14
N THR A 136 9.49 -28.43 -11.35
CA THR A 136 10.50 -28.40 -10.28
C THR A 136 10.18 -27.27 -9.29
N MET A 137 10.11 -27.61 -7.99
CA MET A 137 9.76 -26.68 -6.91
C MET A 137 10.88 -26.43 -5.91
N ALA A 138 11.90 -27.25 -5.85
CA ALA A 138 13.09 -26.98 -5.07
C ALA A 138 14.30 -27.73 -5.63
N VAL A 139 15.46 -27.09 -5.47
CA VAL A 139 16.74 -27.62 -5.94
C VAL A 139 17.85 -27.40 -4.93
N ARG A 140 18.93 -28.20 -5.05
CA ARG A 140 20.24 -27.91 -4.46
C ARG A 140 21.34 -28.08 -5.49
N HIS A 141 22.45 -27.38 -5.32
CA HIS A 141 23.69 -27.67 -6.04
C HIS A 141 24.43 -28.81 -5.34
N LYS A 142 24.95 -29.79 -6.09
CA LYS A 142 25.58 -31.01 -5.56
C LYS A 142 26.84 -30.74 -4.72
N TYR A 143 27.62 -29.71 -5.09
CA TYR A 143 28.95 -29.47 -4.52
C TYR A 143 29.08 -28.11 -3.81
N ARG A 144 28.18 -27.15 -4.10
CA ARG A 144 28.21 -25.80 -3.55
C ARG A 144 27.11 -25.61 -2.52
N PRO A 145 27.25 -24.71 -1.54
CA PRO A 145 26.23 -24.48 -0.51
C PRO A 145 25.07 -23.62 -1.04
N PHE A 146 24.44 -24.08 -2.14
CA PHE A 146 23.36 -23.39 -2.82
C PHE A 146 22.09 -24.21 -2.82
N TRP A 147 21.03 -23.63 -2.31
CA TRP A 147 19.67 -24.19 -2.26
C TRP A 147 18.67 -23.19 -2.80
N ALA A 148 17.57 -23.67 -3.32
CA ALA A 148 16.51 -22.76 -3.77
C ALA A 148 15.15 -23.44 -3.82
N VAL A 149 14.08 -22.61 -3.72
CA VAL A 149 12.68 -23.00 -3.89
C VAL A 149 11.99 -22.13 -4.93
N GLN A 150 11.05 -22.70 -5.71
CA GLN A 150 10.26 -21.97 -6.72
C GLN A 150 9.02 -21.30 -6.11
N TYR A 151 8.47 -21.91 -5.08
CA TYR A 151 7.33 -21.38 -4.35
C TYR A 151 7.76 -20.30 -3.34
N HIS A 152 6.78 -19.62 -2.74
CA HIS A 152 7.00 -18.55 -1.77
C HIS A 152 6.86 -19.07 -0.34
N PRO A 153 7.97 -19.38 0.35
CA PRO A 153 7.94 -19.88 1.74
C PRO A 153 7.47 -18.82 2.74
N GLU A 154 7.58 -17.55 2.38
CA GLU A 154 7.18 -16.40 3.19
C GLU A 154 5.68 -16.07 3.11
N SER A 155 4.96 -16.62 2.14
CA SER A 155 3.53 -16.33 1.93
C SER A 155 2.68 -16.80 3.10
N VAL A 156 1.65 -16.02 3.44
CA VAL A 156 0.73 -16.31 4.55
C VAL A 156 -0.03 -17.63 4.37
N CYS A 157 -0.25 -18.06 3.12
CA CYS A 157 -0.96 -19.30 2.78
C CYS A 157 -0.03 -20.46 2.46
N THR A 158 1.30 -20.34 2.68
CA THR A 158 2.21 -21.47 2.58
C THR A 158 2.22 -22.26 3.88
N GLU A 159 1.68 -23.48 3.83
CA GLU A 159 1.53 -24.40 4.96
C GLU A 159 2.55 -25.54 4.88
N GLY A 160 3.17 -25.90 6.00
CA GLY A 160 4.12 -27.00 6.13
C GLY A 160 5.52 -26.73 5.57
N GLY A 161 5.65 -25.97 4.49
CA GLY A 161 6.90 -25.72 3.76
C GLY A 161 7.49 -24.33 3.92
N GLY A 162 6.92 -23.46 4.76
CA GLY A 162 7.37 -22.09 4.95
C GLY A 162 8.57 -21.98 5.89
N ILE A 163 8.33 -21.60 7.13
CA ILE A 163 9.36 -21.32 8.15
C ILE A 163 10.29 -22.53 8.40
N GLN A 164 9.79 -23.77 8.28
CA GLN A 164 10.61 -24.95 8.50
C GLN A 164 11.69 -25.13 7.43
N VAL A 165 11.38 -24.84 6.18
CA VAL A 165 12.35 -24.87 5.06
C VAL A 165 13.44 -23.81 5.26
N ILE A 166 13.05 -22.59 5.69
CA ILE A 166 14.01 -21.52 6.00
C ILE A 166 14.92 -21.92 7.19
N ARG A 167 14.35 -22.53 8.23
CA ARG A 167 15.14 -23.05 9.37
C ARG A 167 16.10 -24.16 8.95
N ASN A 168 15.66 -25.05 8.06
CA ASN A 168 16.51 -26.11 7.53
C ASN A 168 17.65 -25.53 6.69
N PHE A 169 17.37 -24.53 5.82
CA PHE A 169 18.44 -23.81 5.12
C PHE A 169 19.46 -23.23 6.12
N TRP A 170 18.99 -22.53 7.17
CA TRP A 170 19.90 -21.94 8.15
C TRP A 170 20.78 -23.01 8.84
N ARG A 171 20.20 -24.14 9.21
CA ARG A 171 20.93 -25.29 9.77
C ARG A 171 21.98 -25.84 8.79
N LEU A 172 21.63 -26.00 7.52
CA LEU A 172 22.55 -26.45 6.46
C LEU A 172 23.67 -25.44 6.24
N ALA A 173 23.37 -24.15 6.23
CA ALA A 173 24.35 -23.08 6.12
C ALA A 173 25.35 -23.08 7.29
N GLN A 174 24.88 -23.21 8.52
CA GLN A 174 25.74 -23.34 9.71
C GLN A 174 26.62 -24.61 9.67
N SER A 175 26.04 -25.74 9.25
CA SER A 175 26.79 -26.99 9.11
C SER A 175 27.90 -26.85 8.09
N TRP A 176 27.64 -26.27 6.92
CA TRP A 176 28.63 -26.01 5.89
C TRP A 176 29.74 -25.07 6.40
N THR A 177 29.37 -23.95 7.04
CA THR A 177 30.31 -23.00 7.63
C THR A 177 31.25 -23.67 8.64
N LYS A 178 30.72 -24.58 9.47
CA LYS A 178 31.50 -25.36 10.44
C LYS A 178 32.47 -26.32 9.75
N VAL A 179 32.02 -27.05 8.75
CA VAL A 179 32.83 -28.03 8.01
C VAL A 179 33.97 -27.36 7.26
N THR A 180 33.71 -26.23 6.62
CA THR A 180 34.72 -25.47 5.86
C THR A 180 35.57 -24.56 6.75
N SER A 181 35.28 -24.48 8.06
CA SER A 181 35.95 -23.55 8.99
C SER A 181 35.90 -22.10 8.57
N ARG A 182 34.90 -21.70 7.77
CA ARG A 182 34.67 -20.31 7.37
C ARG A 182 34.36 -19.48 8.61
N LYS A 183 35.04 -18.34 8.74
CA LYS A 183 34.81 -17.39 9.85
C LYS A 183 34.08 -16.16 9.33
N THR A 184 32.96 -15.82 9.98
CA THR A 184 32.31 -14.54 9.75
C THR A 184 33.04 -13.45 10.54
N LEU A 185 33.39 -12.34 9.89
CA LEU A 185 34.03 -11.20 10.55
C LEU A 185 33.00 -10.42 11.38
N PRO A 186 33.39 -9.82 12.51
CA PRO A 186 32.48 -9.03 13.33
C PRO A 186 32.04 -7.76 12.58
N TRP A 187 30.78 -7.44 12.69
CA TRP A 187 30.21 -6.22 12.10
C TRP A 187 30.88 -4.97 12.70
N ASN A 188 31.15 -3.96 11.88
CA ASN A 188 31.71 -2.69 12.34
C ASN A 188 30.92 -1.48 11.79
N ALA A 189 31.05 -0.32 12.45
CA ALA A 189 30.27 0.87 12.13
C ALA A 189 30.47 1.38 10.68
N ASN A 190 31.63 1.13 10.06
CA ASN A 190 31.90 1.57 8.69
C ASN A 190 31.02 0.86 7.65
N LEU A 191 30.56 -0.34 7.97
CA LEU A 191 29.66 -1.11 7.10
C LEU A 191 28.27 -0.47 7.01
N GLY A 192 27.83 0.21 8.06
CA GLY A 192 26.59 0.99 8.04
C GLY A 192 26.61 2.13 7.02
N ALA A 193 27.79 2.70 6.74
CA ALA A 193 27.92 3.71 5.69
C ALA A 193 27.80 3.13 4.26
N VAL A 194 28.06 1.83 4.09
CA VAL A 194 28.00 1.13 2.80
C VAL A 194 26.62 0.52 2.56
N PHE A 195 26.06 -0.17 3.55
CA PHE A 195 24.83 -0.95 3.43
C PHE A 195 23.59 -0.26 4.05
N GLY A 196 23.79 0.93 4.61
CA GLY A 196 22.71 1.62 5.30
C GLY A 196 22.33 0.95 6.62
N HIS A 197 21.04 0.98 6.93
CA HIS A 197 20.51 0.40 8.17
C HIS A 197 20.07 -1.05 7.96
N HIS A 198 20.18 -1.85 9.03
CA HIS A 198 19.62 -3.20 9.02
C HIS A 198 18.07 -3.15 8.96
N TRP A 199 17.47 -4.12 8.33
CA TRP A 199 16.03 -4.26 8.23
C TRP A 199 15.44 -4.94 9.49
N PRO A 200 14.26 -4.58 10.00
CA PRO A 200 13.44 -3.43 9.59
C PRO A 200 14.03 -2.11 10.05
N TYR A 201 13.78 -1.02 9.32
CA TYR A 201 14.30 0.30 9.63
C TYR A 201 13.20 1.34 9.68
N LEU A 202 12.99 1.93 10.85
CA LEU A 202 12.21 3.13 11.02
C LEU A 202 13.18 4.33 11.09
N PRO A 203 13.18 5.22 10.10
CA PRO A 203 14.10 6.37 10.12
C PRO A 203 13.84 7.23 11.37
N PRO A 204 14.90 7.77 11.98
CA PRO A 204 14.74 8.71 13.10
C PRO A 204 13.90 9.90 12.65
N PRO A 205 13.10 10.49 13.54
CA PRO A 205 12.35 11.69 13.24
C PRO A 205 13.28 12.77 12.69
N SER A 206 12.81 13.52 11.69
CA SER A 206 13.55 14.64 11.13
C SER A 206 13.94 15.61 12.25
N PRO A 207 15.18 16.19 12.22
CA PRO A 207 15.61 17.10 13.27
C PRO A 207 14.60 18.23 13.44
N ARG A 208 14.13 18.41 14.67
CA ARG A 208 13.16 19.42 15.02
C ARG A 208 13.70 20.82 14.68
N SER A 209 12.98 21.58 13.87
CA SER A 209 13.09 23.02 13.93
C SER A 209 12.63 23.47 15.31
N SER A 210 13.45 24.25 15.98
CA SER A 210 13.34 24.78 17.33
C SER A 210 11.92 25.08 17.81
N ASP A 211 11.65 24.71 19.05
CA ASP A 211 10.55 24.93 19.95
C ASP A 211 9.37 23.95 19.88
N PRO A 212 9.10 23.20 20.97
CA PRO A 212 7.83 22.53 21.12
C PRO A 212 6.77 23.61 21.28
N SER A 213 6.06 23.91 20.19
CA SER A 213 4.84 24.71 20.28
C SER A 213 3.93 24.05 21.31
N THR A 214 3.35 24.81 22.22
CA THR A 214 2.36 24.32 23.18
C THR A 214 1.32 23.47 22.43
N PRO A 215 1.06 22.22 22.83
CA PRO A 215 0.10 21.38 22.14
C PRO A 215 -1.24 22.11 22.00
N LEU A 216 -1.84 22.02 20.83
CA LEU A 216 -3.18 22.58 20.59
C LEU A 216 -4.19 21.84 21.47
N THR A 217 -5.17 22.53 21.99
CA THR A 217 -6.23 21.91 22.79
C THR A 217 -7.49 21.77 21.94
N VAL A 218 -8.04 20.56 21.89
CA VAL A 218 -9.30 20.30 21.19
C VAL A 218 -10.47 20.63 22.11
N VAL A 219 -11.31 21.56 21.70
CA VAL A 219 -12.60 21.83 22.35
C VAL A 219 -13.69 21.14 21.54
N THR A 220 -14.47 20.29 22.18
CA THR A 220 -15.57 19.52 21.56
C THR A 220 -16.86 19.75 22.34
N SER A 221 -17.95 20.04 21.63
CA SER A 221 -19.29 20.15 22.20
C SER A 221 -20.30 19.36 21.38
N ALA A 222 -21.21 18.69 22.06
CA ALA A 222 -22.28 17.94 21.44
C ALA A 222 -23.45 18.88 21.07
N VAL A 223 -24.12 18.62 19.96
CA VAL A 223 -25.39 19.26 19.58
C VAL A 223 -26.51 18.46 20.24
N GLU A 224 -27.45 19.15 20.90
CA GLU A 224 -28.55 18.45 21.61
C GLU A 224 -29.49 17.73 20.64
N ARG A 225 -29.67 18.29 19.46
CA ARG A 225 -30.50 17.70 18.41
C ARG A 225 -29.86 16.46 17.79
N LEU A 226 -30.53 15.33 17.88
CA LEU A 226 -30.10 14.06 17.28
C LEU A 226 -30.58 13.92 15.83
N GLY A 227 -29.88 13.08 15.06
CA GLY A 227 -30.28 12.64 13.72
C GLY A 227 -30.24 13.74 12.66
N LEU A 228 -29.30 14.68 12.78
CA LEU A 228 -29.06 15.69 11.73
C LEU A 228 -28.62 15.00 10.43
N SER A 229 -29.20 15.45 9.32
CA SER A 229 -28.78 15.00 7.98
C SER A 229 -27.41 15.56 7.60
N VAL A 230 -26.51 14.71 7.12
CA VAL A 230 -25.21 15.14 6.60
C VAL A 230 -25.37 16.20 5.50
N ILE A 231 -26.36 16.03 4.62
CA ILE A 231 -26.64 16.97 3.51
C ILE A 231 -27.07 18.33 4.06
N ASP A 232 -28.02 18.35 5.01
CA ASP A 232 -28.52 19.62 5.58
C ASP A 232 -27.42 20.37 6.33
N VAL A 233 -26.56 19.64 7.06
CA VAL A 233 -25.37 20.20 7.72
C VAL A 233 -24.41 20.79 6.69
N CYS A 234 -24.07 20.04 5.63
CA CYS A 234 -23.18 20.53 4.59
C CYS A 234 -23.72 21.77 3.88
N GLU A 235 -25.03 21.78 3.55
CA GLU A 235 -25.68 22.93 2.91
C GLU A 235 -25.72 24.14 3.84
N SER A 236 -25.97 23.94 5.12
CA SER A 236 -25.86 25.02 6.10
C SER A 236 -24.46 25.59 6.21
N MET A 237 -23.42 24.79 5.96
CA MET A 237 -22.01 25.21 5.99
C MET A 237 -21.48 25.69 4.65
N GLY A 238 -22.34 25.90 3.64
CA GLY A 238 -21.96 26.52 2.35
C GLY A 238 -21.52 25.52 1.27
N ALA A 239 -21.91 24.26 1.34
CA ALA A 239 -21.56 23.26 0.31
C ALA A 239 -22.03 23.63 -1.10
N PHE A 240 -23.08 24.45 -1.22
CA PHE A 240 -23.63 24.93 -2.50
C PHE A 240 -22.87 26.12 -3.13
N GLU A 241 -21.92 26.72 -2.41
CA GLU A 241 -21.14 27.86 -2.91
C GLU A 241 -19.95 27.39 -3.75
N GLU A 242 -20.12 27.30 -5.09
CA GLU A 242 -19.09 26.72 -5.99
C GLU A 242 -17.73 27.41 -5.92
N SER A 243 -17.67 28.67 -5.61
CA SER A 243 -16.43 29.46 -5.51
C SER A 243 -15.64 29.23 -4.23
N SER A 244 -16.27 28.68 -3.19
CA SER A 244 -15.62 28.41 -1.90
C SER A 244 -15.00 27.01 -1.86
N SER A 245 -13.91 26.84 -1.09
CA SER A 245 -13.40 25.50 -0.77
C SER A 245 -14.34 24.79 0.19
N PHE A 246 -14.50 23.49 0.02
CA PHE A 246 -15.34 22.65 0.88
C PHE A 246 -14.78 21.23 0.98
N VAL A 247 -14.85 20.63 2.17
CA VAL A 247 -14.42 19.25 2.38
C VAL A 247 -15.43 18.48 3.23
N LEU A 248 -15.78 17.30 2.74
CA LEU A 248 -16.62 16.31 3.41
C LEU A 248 -15.98 14.93 3.21
N LEU A 249 -15.72 14.23 4.32
CA LEU A 249 -15.53 12.79 4.34
C LEU A 249 -16.82 12.17 4.85
N ASP A 250 -17.47 11.34 4.04
CA ASP A 250 -18.86 10.90 4.25
C ASP A 250 -18.97 9.38 4.38
N SER A 251 -19.55 8.95 5.47
CA SER A 251 -19.97 7.57 5.67
C SER A 251 -21.43 7.41 5.21
N ALA A 252 -21.61 7.38 3.88
CA ALA A 252 -22.94 7.37 3.26
C ALA A 252 -23.69 6.04 3.42
N SER A 253 -23.01 4.95 3.82
CA SER A 253 -23.60 3.63 4.09
C SER A 253 -22.81 2.84 5.13
N HIS A 254 -23.42 1.81 5.69
CA HIS A 254 -22.74 0.83 6.55
C HIS A 254 -21.64 0.06 5.75
N PRO A 255 -20.48 -0.28 6.36
CA PRO A 255 -20.10 -0.18 7.77
C PRO A 255 -19.50 1.18 8.19
N GLY A 256 -19.61 2.21 7.37
CA GLY A 256 -19.16 3.54 7.74
C GLY A 256 -19.98 4.11 8.91
N ARG A 257 -19.32 4.84 9.81
CA ARG A 257 -19.95 5.39 11.01
C ARG A 257 -19.91 6.91 11.07
N PHE A 258 -18.75 7.51 10.82
CA PHE A 258 -18.58 8.95 11.01
C PHE A 258 -18.53 9.69 9.69
N SER A 259 -19.31 10.77 9.57
CA SER A 259 -19.13 11.78 8.53
C SER A 259 -18.47 13.02 9.13
N ILE A 260 -17.48 13.58 8.42
CA ILE A 260 -16.64 14.70 8.89
C ILE A 260 -16.77 15.86 7.90
N VAL A 261 -17.30 16.98 8.36
CA VAL A 261 -17.40 18.24 7.60
C VAL A 261 -16.30 19.20 8.09
N GLY A 262 -15.39 19.57 7.22
CA GLY A 262 -14.40 20.62 7.52
C GLY A 262 -15.00 22.00 7.33
N CYS A 263 -15.02 22.81 8.40
CA CYS A 263 -15.52 24.17 8.39
C CYS A 263 -14.40 25.14 7.99
N LEU A 264 -14.25 25.37 6.68
CA LEU A 264 -13.17 26.16 6.12
C LEU A 264 -13.48 27.66 6.11
N SER A 265 -12.42 28.45 6.20
CA SER A 265 -12.45 29.90 6.03
C SER A 265 -11.33 30.37 5.08
N SER A 266 -11.25 31.65 4.76
CA SER A 266 -10.12 32.21 3.99
C SER A 266 -8.77 31.98 4.67
N SER A 267 -8.78 31.87 6.01
CA SER A 267 -7.58 31.63 6.81
C SER A 267 -7.19 30.15 6.94
N SER A 268 -7.99 29.21 6.42
CA SER A 268 -7.62 27.78 6.38
C SER A 268 -6.43 27.55 5.46
N LEU A 269 -5.36 26.94 5.99
CA LEU A 269 -4.12 26.73 5.24
C LEU A 269 -4.32 25.66 4.17
N ARG A 270 -4.07 26.02 2.91
CA ARG A 270 -4.00 25.09 1.79
C ARG A 270 -2.56 24.70 1.49
N ILE A 271 -2.35 23.44 1.16
CA ILE A 271 -1.04 22.85 0.83
C ILE A 271 -1.18 22.18 -0.52
N THR A 272 -0.35 22.59 -1.48
CA THR A 272 -0.30 21.97 -2.81
C THR A 272 1.13 21.66 -3.21
N TYR A 273 1.31 20.56 -3.93
CA TYR A 273 2.61 20.12 -4.44
C TYR A 273 2.43 19.36 -5.74
N ARG A 274 3.40 19.42 -6.65
CA ARG A 274 3.49 18.62 -7.86
C ARG A 274 4.78 17.80 -7.85
N VAL A 275 4.67 16.57 -8.27
CA VAL A 275 5.83 15.67 -8.37
C VAL A 275 6.92 16.30 -9.24
N GLY A 276 8.13 16.36 -8.69
CA GLY A 276 9.29 16.97 -9.32
C GLY A 276 9.49 18.45 -9.05
N ASP A 277 8.56 19.12 -8.35
CA ASP A 277 8.77 20.48 -7.89
C ASP A 277 9.73 20.49 -6.68
N ARG A 278 10.53 21.55 -6.60
CA ARG A 278 11.40 21.82 -5.45
C ARG A 278 10.68 22.49 -4.29
N PHE A 279 9.53 23.06 -4.56
CA PHE A 279 8.77 23.89 -3.61
C PHE A 279 7.42 23.25 -3.32
N ILE A 280 6.96 23.42 -2.08
CA ILE A 280 5.58 23.18 -1.67
C ILE A 280 4.89 24.51 -1.51
N SER A 281 3.68 24.67 -2.08
CA SER A 281 2.94 25.91 -2.05
C SER A 281 1.95 25.94 -0.90
N LEU A 282 2.03 26.98 -0.09
CA LEU A 282 1.19 27.25 1.08
C LEU A 282 0.31 28.46 0.79
N ALA A 283 -1.01 28.29 0.76
CA ALA A 283 -1.95 29.38 0.50
C ALA A 283 -2.85 29.65 1.70
N ARG A 284 -2.97 30.91 2.09
CA ARG A 284 -3.81 31.38 3.21
C ARG A 284 -4.21 32.83 2.99
N ASP A 285 -5.47 33.20 3.28
CA ASP A 285 -6.00 34.58 3.15
C ASP A 285 -5.72 35.21 1.77
N GLY A 286 -5.85 34.43 0.70
CA GLY A 286 -5.60 34.87 -0.68
C GLY A 286 -4.12 35.09 -1.02
N LYS A 287 -3.19 34.78 -0.13
CA LYS A 287 -1.74 34.84 -0.36
C LYS A 287 -1.19 33.43 -0.52
N SER A 288 -0.23 33.26 -1.42
CA SER A 288 0.51 32.02 -1.58
C SER A 288 2.01 32.26 -1.31
N ILE A 289 2.62 31.33 -0.61
CA ILE A 289 4.06 31.33 -0.30
C ILE A 289 4.58 29.97 -0.71
N ASP A 290 5.69 29.94 -1.45
CA ASP A 290 6.39 28.72 -1.82
C ASP A 290 7.52 28.48 -0.82
N GLU A 291 7.49 27.31 -0.18
CA GLU A 291 8.51 26.85 0.77
C GLU A 291 9.42 25.84 0.10
N ASP A 292 10.74 26.09 0.15
CA ASP A 292 11.74 25.18 -0.44
C ASP A 292 11.87 23.90 0.41
N LEU A 293 11.68 22.75 -0.20
CA LEU A 293 11.85 21.45 0.43
C LEU A 293 13.32 21.15 0.81
N GLY A 294 14.29 21.86 0.18
CA GLY A 294 15.70 21.64 0.42
C GLY A 294 16.13 20.21 0.07
N THR A 295 16.58 19.47 1.08
CA THR A 295 16.95 18.04 0.96
C THR A 295 15.84 17.09 1.42
N GLN A 296 14.72 17.60 1.91
CA GLN A 296 13.59 16.80 2.38
C GLN A 296 12.71 16.37 1.21
N ASP A 297 12.10 15.20 1.33
CA ASP A 297 10.97 14.85 0.49
C ASP A 297 9.64 15.41 1.06
N VAL A 298 8.62 15.41 0.24
CA VAL A 298 7.30 15.92 0.62
C VAL A 298 6.66 15.13 1.78
N TRP A 299 6.96 13.84 1.91
CA TRP A 299 6.46 13.00 2.99
C TRP A 299 7.02 13.43 4.34
N SER A 300 8.34 13.65 4.41
CA SER A 300 9.02 14.13 5.60
C SER A 300 8.56 15.55 5.98
N TRP A 301 8.31 16.40 4.97
CA TRP A 301 7.77 17.74 5.20
C TRP A 301 6.35 17.67 5.80
N LEU A 302 5.45 16.86 5.22
CA LEU A 302 4.08 16.67 5.74
C LEU A 302 4.07 16.09 7.15
N ALA A 303 4.93 15.12 7.44
CA ALA A 303 5.08 14.54 8.77
C ALA A 303 5.52 15.60 9.81
N THR A 304 6.53 16.41 9.46
CA THR A 304 7.03 17.50 10.32
C THR A 304 5.96 18.56 10.53
N PHE A 305 5.26 18.96 9.47
CA PHE A 305 4.14 19.89 9.55
C PHE A 305 3.06 19.38 10.53
N MET A 306 2.60 18.14 10.36
CA MET A 306 1.57 17.57 11.24
C MET A 306 2.04 17.40 12.69
N HIS A 307 3.31 17.04 12.89
CA HIS A 307 3.89 16.98 14.24
C HIS A 307 3.84 18.37 14.92
N SER A 308 4.09 19.46 14.19
CA SER A 308 3.99 20.84 14.73
C SER A 308 2.56 21.25 15.11
N LYS A 309 1.55 20.50 14.63
CA LYS A 309 0.12 20.74 14.86
C LYS A 309 -0.51 19.73 15.83
N LYS A 310 0.31 19.02 16.61
CA LYS A 310 -0.17 18.02 17.57
C LYS A 310 -1.20 18.62 18.53
N ALA A 311 -2.34 17.94 18.67
CA ALA A 311 -3.45 18.36 19.50
C ALA A 311 -3.72 17.34 20.62
N THR A 312 -4.23 17.82 21.76
CA THR A 312 -4.56 17.02 22.96
C THR A 312 -5.93 17.39 23.51
N GLY A 313 -6.47 16.60 24.42
CA GLY A 313 -7.70 16.91 25.14
C GLY A 313 -8.99 16.66 24.38
N GLY A 314 -8.94 16.11 23.17
CA GLY A 314 -10.13 15.79 22.39
C GLY A 314 -10.88 14.54 22.90
N ASN A 315 -12.11 14.37 22.43
CA ASN A 315 -12.91 13.18 22.70
C ASN A 315 -12.30 11.96 21.97
N THR A 316 -11.83 10.97 22.72
CA THR A 316 -11.19 9.75 22.18
C THR A 316 -12.12 8.87 21.37
N GLY A 317 -13.44 8.96 21.56
CA GLY A 317 -14.45 8.28 20.76
C GLY A 317 -14.66 8.85 19.37
N LEU A 318 -14.10 10.05 19.07
CA LEU A 318 -14.21 10.68 17.75
C LEU A 318 -12.97 10.41 16.89
N PRO A 319 -13.15 10.13 15.59
CA PRO A 319 -12.05 9.72 14.72
C PRO A 319 -11.10 10.87 14.33
N PHE A 320 -11.55 12.11 14.40
CA PHE A 320 -10.84 13.28 13.89
C PHE A 320 -10.83 14.42 14.91
N TRP A 321 -9.66 15.04 15.13
CA TRP A 321 -9.46 16.16 16.06
C TRP A 321 -8.97 17.44 15.37
N GLY A 322 -9.02 17.50 14.05
CA GLY A 322 -8.36 18.47 13.21
C GLY A 322 -7.20 17.84 12.45
N GLY A 323 -6.75 18.48 11.38
CA GLY A 323 -5.66 17.98 10.56
C GLY A 323 -5.88 18.17 9.07
N LEU A 324 -5.10 17.48 8.25
CA LEU A 324 -5.13 17.60 6.81
C LEU A 324 -6.26 16.75 6.19
N ILE A 325 -7.07 17.37 5.35
CA ILE A 325 -8.05 16.69 4.50
C ILE A 325 -7.78 17.08 3.04
N GLY A 326 -7.83 16.11 2.13
CA GLY A 326 -7.64 16.34 0.70
C GLY A 326 -7.31 15.05 -0.04
N TYR A 327 -6.51 15.13 -1.09
CA TYR A 327 -6.09 13.97 -1.86
C TYR A 327 -4.59 13.99 -2.18
N LEU A 328 -4.07 12.78 -2.40
CA LEU A 328 -2.73 12.50 -2.92
C LEU A 328 -2.90 11.74 -4.23
N SER A 329 -2.12 12.10 -5.27
CA SER A 329 -2.17 11.40 -6.56
C SER A 329 -1.39 10.08 -6.52
N TYR A 330 -1.66 9.20 -7.48
CA TYR A 330 -0.90 7.97 -7.69
C TYR A 330 0.58 8.28 -8.04
N GLU A 331 0.81 9.33 -8.82
CA GLU A 331 2.14 9.77 -9.26
C GLU A 331 3.06 10.14 -8.09
N LEU A 332 2.48 10.59 -6.98
CA LEU A 332 3.24 10.87 -5.76
C LEU A 332 3.90 9.61 -5.19
N GLY A 333 3.20 8.48 -5.22
CA GLY A 333 3.73 7.18 -4.83
C GLY A 333 4.82 6.70 -5.79
N VAL A 334 4.57 6.74 -7.10
CA VAL A 334 5.54 6.33 -8.15
C VAL A 334 6.85 7.11 -8.04
N ASN A 335 6.79 8.41 -7.73
CA ASN A 335 7.99 9.22 -7.51
C ASN A 335 8.86 8.74 -6.34
N SER A 336 8.24 8.15 -5.32
CA SER A 336 8.94 7.63 -4.14
C SER A 336 9.85 6.45 -4.45
N ILE A 337 9.58 5.67 -5.49
CA ILE A 337 10.35 4.51 -5.92
C ILE A 337 11.39 4.82 -7.02
N LYS A 338 11.55 6.11 -7.36
CA LYS A 338 12.53 6.59 -8.36
C LYS A 338 12.38 5.98 -9.76
N VAL A 339 11.22 5.47 -10.11
CA VAL A 339 10.93 5.06 -11.48
C VAL A 339 10.89 6.31 -12.36
N SER A 340 11.65 6.30 -13.46
CA SER A 340 11.60 7.35 -14.46
C SER A 340 10.23 7.33 -15.14
N THR A 341 9.31 8.10 -14.60
CA THR A 341 8.07 8.40 -15.33
C THR A 341 8.47 9.22 -16.55
N ARG A 342 8.25 8.71 -17.76
CA ARG A 342 8.26 9.58 -18.92
C ARG A 342 7.26 10.68 -18.62
N ARG A 343 7.73 11.90 -18.36
CA ARG A 343 6.89 13.09 -18.36
C ARG A 343 6.31 13.16 -19.77
N ASN A 344 5.18 12.49 -19.97
CA ASN A 344 4.44 12.61 -21.20
C ASN A 344 3.99 14.08 -21.33
N GLU A 345 4.01 14.58 -22.54
CA GLU A 345 3.47 15.89 -22.93
C GLU A 345 2.03 16.15 -22.43
N TYR A 346 1.34 15.12 -21.93
CA TYR A 346 0.06 15.17 -21.20
C TYR A 346 0.08 15.97 -19.89
N ILE A 347 1.24 16.23 -19.27
CA ILE A 347 1.32 17.00 -18.01
C ILE A 347 1.06 18.49 -18.23
N ALA A 348 1.25 19.01 -19.44
CA ALA A 348 0.97 20.41 -19.76
C ALA A 348 -0.53 20.78 -19.67
N GLU A 349 -1.43 19.81 -19.79
CA GLU A 349 -2.88 20.01 -19.66
C GLU A 349 -3.44 19.70 -18.26
N ASN A 350 -2.72 18.97 -17.42
CA ASN A 350 -3.22 18.58 -16.11
C ASN A 350 -2.91 19.66 -15.06
N GLN A 351 -3.90 20.54 -14.80
CA GLN A 351 -3.78 21.62 -13.82
C GLN A 351 -3.91 21.13 -12.37
N HIS A 352 -4.15 19.84 -12.12
CA HIS A 352 -4.38 19.29 -10.80
C HIS A 352 -3.04 19.01 -10.08
N PRO A 353 -2.86 19.48 -8.82
CA PRO A 353 -1.67 19.15 -8.03
C PRO A 353 -1.69 17.67 -7.57
N ASP A 354 -0.49 17.11 -7.33
CA ASP A 354 -0.33 15.75 -6.83
C ASP A 354 -0.62 15.64 -5.32
N VAL A 355 -0.37 16.71 -4.59
CA VAL A 355 -0.82 16.92 -3.21
C VAL A 355 -1.75 18.10 -3.21
N ASN A 356 -2.98 17.91 -2.75
CA ASN A 356 -3.97 18.98 -2.60
C ASN A 356 -4.70 18.80 -1.28
N LEU A 357 -4.20 19.44 -0.26
CA LEU A 357 -4.65 19.30 1.12
C LEU A 357 -5.07 20.66 1.69
N VAL A 358 -5.98 20.62 2.66
CA VAL A 358 -6.31 21.76 3.51
C VAL A 358 -6.21 21.36 4.98
N PHE A 359 -5.63 22.22 5.81
CA PHE A 359 -5.61 22.03 7.24
C PHE A 359 -6.95 22.50 7.84
N VAL A 360 -7.64 21.56 8.50
CA VAL A 360 -8.97 21.76 9.08
C VAL A 360 -8.82 22.02 10.56
N ASP A 361 -9.04 23.28 10.96
CA ASP A 361 -9.00 23.71 12.36
C ASP A 361 -10.34 23.51 13.07
N ARG A 362 -11.44 23.54 12.32
CA ARG A 362 -12.84 23.48 12.79
C ARG A 362 -13.57 22.40 12.04
N SER A 363 -14.30 21.55 12.75
CA SER A 363 -15.04 20.47 12.10
C SER A 363 -16.36 20.13 12.79
N ILE A 364 -17.28 19.55 12.02
CA ILE A 364 -18.51 18.96 12.51
C ILE A 364 -18.43 17.47 12.21
N ILE A 365 -18.67 16.65 13.23
CA ILE A 365 -18.64 15.19 13.12
C ILE A 365 -20.04 14.65 13.42
N LEU A 366 -20.55 13.85 12.49
CA LEU A 366 -21.84 13.17 12.63
C LEU A 366 -21.60 11.67 12.84
N ASP A 367 -22.12 11.12 13.91
CA ASP A 367 -22.08 9.69 14.24
C ASP A 367 -23.38 9.03 13.78
N ALA A 368 -23.31 8.20 12.75
CA ALA A 368 -24.47 7.53 12.17
C ALA A 368 -25.05 6.47 13.12
N ASP A 369 -24.25 5.87 14.00
CA ASP A 369 -24.71 4.82 14.94
C ASP A 369 -25.55 5.41 16.08
N THR A 370 -25.15 6.56 16.60
CA THR A 370 -25.82 7.20 17.75
C THR A 370 -26.76 8.33 17.33
N GLY A 371 -26.63 8.83 16.09
CA GLY A 371 -27.31 10.04 15.62
C GLY A 371 -26.79 11.33 16.23
N GLN A 372 -25.71 11.26 17.04
CA GLN A 372 -25.13 12.40 17.72
C GLN A 372 -24.27 13.21 16.75
N THR A 373 -24.32 14.54 16.89
CA THR A 373 -23.47 15.48 16.16
C THR A 373 -22.56 16.23 17.12
N PHE A 374 -21.30 16.40 16.73
CA PHE A 374 -20.30 17.10 17.53
C PHE A 374 -19.72 18.27 16.71
N VAL A 375 -19.57 19.42 17.37
CA VAL A 375 -18.85 20.58 16.84
C VAL A 375 -17.55 20.71 17.60
N GLN A 376 -16.43 20.86 16.90
CA GLN A 376 -15.12 20.94 17.52
C GLN A 376 -14.20 21.93 16.83
N SER A 377 -13.27 22.50 17.62
CA SER A 377 -12.22 23.40 17.18
C SER A 377 -10.92 23.13 17.92
N ILE A 378 -9.79 23.34 17.22
CA ILE A 378 -8.43 23.35 17.81
C ILE A 378 -7.86 24.78 17.92
N LEU A 379 -8.66 25.80 17.57
CA LEU A 379 -8.23 27.18 17.67
C LEU A 379 -8.45 27.69 19.11
N PRO A 380 -7.46 28.36 19.70
CA PRO A 380 -7.63 28.96 21.03
C PRO A 380 -8.73 30.01 21.06
N GLY A 381 -9.60 29.96 22.08
CA GLY A 381 -10.64 30.97 22.29
C GLY A 381 -11.81 30.91 21.30
N ASP A 382 -12.10 29.74 20.77
CA ASP A 382 -13.08 29.53 19.69
C ASP A 382 -14.48 29.09 20.18
N GLU A 383 -14.74 29.22 21.47
CA GLU A 383 -15.98 28.79 22.14
C GLU A 383 -17.20 29.53 21.56
N ASP A 384 -17.05 30.81 21.19
CA ASP A 384 -18.10 31.60 20.56
C ASP A 384 -18.50 31.04 19.18
N TRP A 385 -17.51 30.62 18.36
CA TRP A 385 -17.79 29.96 17.08
C TRP A 385 -18.52 28.62 17.28
N ILE A 386 -18.07 27.82 18.26
CA ILE A 386 -18.72 26.53 18.60
C ILE A 386 -20.18 26.77 18.98
N SER A 387 -20.45 27.71 19.88
CA SER A 387 -21.80 28.04 20.36
C SER A 387 -22.72 28.52 19.23
N LYS A 388 -22.22 29.40 18.36
CA LYS A 388 -22.95 29.90 17.19
C LYS A 388 -23.24 28.78 16.19
N THR A 389 -22.28 27.88 15.99
CA THR A 389 -22.44 26.76 15.06
C THR A 389 -23.49 25.77 15.60
N ILE A 390 -23.46 25.45 16.89
CA ILE A 390 -24.49 24.61 17.54
C ILE A 390 -25.86 25.21 17.37
N ALA A 391 -26.05 26.50 17.72
CA ALA A 391 -27.34 27.17 17.57
C ALA A 391 -27.86 27.16 16.13
N ARG A 392 -26.95 27.29 15.15
CA ARG A 392 -27.27 27.17 13.72
C ARG A 392 -27.76 25.78 13.36
N LEU A 393 -27.08 24.73 13.82
CA LEU A 393 -27.43 23.34 13.54
C LEU A 393 -28.76 22.94 14.19
N GLU A 394 -29.03 23.41 15.40
CA GLU A 394 -30.30 23.17 16.10
C GLU A 394 -31.48 23.84 15.42
N SER A 395 -31.27 24.98 14.75
CA SER A 395 -32.28 25.72 14.02
C SER A 395 -32.58 25.19 12.60
N LEU A 396 -31.86 24.17 12.12
CA LEU A 396 -32.08 23.63 10.78
C LEU A 396 -33.51 23.06 10.63
N PRO A 397 -34.19 23.29 9.49
CA PRO A 397 -35.50 22.67 9.23
C PRO A 397 -35.37 21.15 9.15
N LEU A 398 -36.45 20.43 9.47
CA LEU A 398 -36.53 18.98 9.29
C LEU A 398 -36.75 18.67 7.80
N GLY A 399 -35.71 18.15 7.14
CA GLY A 399 -35.76 17.42 5.87
C GLY A 399 -36.49 18.11 4.72
N SER A 400 -35.76 18.85 3.87
CA SER A 400 -36.30 19.29 2.58
C SER A 400 -35.22 19.61 1.55
N SER A 401 -34.35 18.66 1.26
CA SER A 401 -33.51 18.81 0.05
C SER A 401 -34.13 18.02 -1.11
N THR A 402 -34.91 18.67 -1.94
CA THR A 402 -35.31 18.16 -3.24
C THR A 402 -34.21 18.44 -4.23
N ALA A 403 -33.58 17.38 -4.79
CA ALA A 403 -32.60 17.51 -5.84
C ALA A 403 -33.25 18.16 -7.09
N GLU A 404 -32.81 19.36 -7.45
CA GLU A 404 -33.24 20.01 -8.69
C GLU A 404 -32.76 19.25 -9.93
N SER A 405 -33.61 19.18 -10.95
CA SER A 405 -33.27 18.56 -12.24
C SER A 405 -32.34 19.47 -13.04
N LEU A 406 -31.06 19.20 -13.04
CA LEU A 406 -30.09 19.88 -13.89
C LEU A 406 -30.30 19.49 -15.36
N ARG A 407 -30.81 20.44 -16.17
CA ARG A 407 -30.81 20.32 -17.63
C ARG A 407 -29.52 20.90 -18.18
N SER A 408 -28.51 20.04 -18.38
CA SER A 408 -27.24 20.42 -18.99
C SER A 408 -26.99 19.55 -20.24
N LYS A 409 -26.31 20.13 -21.24
CA LYS A 409 -25.88 19.40 -22.42
C LYS A 409 -24.59 18.65 -22.04
N ILE A 410 -24.62 17.32 -22.12
CA ILE A 410 -23.52 16.44 -21.77
C ILE A 410 -22.91 15.87 -23.05
N SER A 411 -21.59 15.96 -23.17
CA SER A 411 -20.79 15.26 -24.18
C SER A 411 -19.86 14.28 -23.49
N ILE A 412 -19.92 13.00 -23.89
CA ILE A 412 -19.11 11.92 -23.32
C ILE A 412 -18.11 11.45 -24.36
N THR A 413 -16.84 11.50 -24.04
CA THR A 413 -15.76 10.94 -24.84
C THR A 413 -15.25 9.66 -24.17
N LEU A 414 -15.53 8.54 -24.76
CA LEU A 414 -15.06 7.23 -24.31
C LEU A 414 -13.63 6.97 -24.80
N PRO A 415 -12.86 6.12 -24.09
CA PRO A 415 -11.59 5.62 -24.60
C PRO A 415 -11.76 4.89 -25.94
N ASP A 416 -10.76 4.96 -26.81
CA ASP A 416 -10.77 4.16 -28.04
C ASP A 416 -10.74 2.66 -27.71
N LYS A 417 -11.76 1.94 -28.15
CA LYS A 417 -11.95 0.52 -27.87
C LYS A 417 -10.80 -0.34 -28.41
N THR A 418 -10.36 -0.05 -29.65
CA THR A 418 -9.33 -0.84 -30.33
C THR A 418 -7.99 -0.68 -29.63
N HIS A 419 -7.65 0.56 -29.29
CA HIS A 419 -6.45 0.87 -28.53
C HIS A 419 -6.47 0.22 -27.13
N TYR A 420 -7.58 0.30 -26.40
CA TYR A 420 -7.72 -0.32 -25.09
C TYR A 420 -7.55 -1.85 -25.13
N ILE A 421 -8.16 -2.52 -26.12
CA ILE A 421 -7.99 -3.97 -26.32
C ILE A 421 -6.53 -4.32 -26.66
N SER A 422 -5.85 -3.49 -27.49
CA SER A 422 -4.42 -3.69 -27.78
C SER A 422 -3.56 -3.62 -26.51
N ARG A 423 -3.84 -2.65 -25.64
CA ARG A 423 -3.13 -2.53 -24.35
C ARG A 423 -3.39 -3.71 -23.42
N ILE A 424 -4.61 -4.27 -23.41
CA ILE A 424 -4.91 -5.51 -22.64
C ILE A 424 -4.02 -6.66 -23.12
N LYS A 425 -3.89 -6.85 -24.45
CA LYS A 425 -3.04 -7.90 -25.01
C LYS A 425 -1.56 -7.70 -24.65
N GLU A 426 -1.08 -6.48 -24.71
CA GLU A 426 0.29 -6.12 -24.29
C GLU A 426 0.51 -6.45 -22.80
N CYS A 427 -0.44 -6.09 -21.91
CA CYS A 427 -0.38 -6.49 -20.50
C CYS A 427 -0.34 -8.01 -20.32
N GLN A 428 -1.14 -8.75 -21.09
CA GLN A 428 -1.14 -10.22 -21.05
C GLN A 428 0.23 -10.80 -21.46
N GLU A 429 0.88 -10.25 -22.49
CA GLU A 429 2.24 -10.67 -22.89
C GLU A 429 3.27 -10.44 -21.76
N HIS A 430 3.22 -9.30 -21.07
CA HIS A 430 4.08 -9.04 -19.92
C HIS A 430 3.84 -10.03 -18.77
N LEU A 431 2.58 -10.39 -18.49
CA LEU A 431 2.25 -11.41 -17.49
C LEU A 431 2.79 -12.80 -17.87
N PHE A 432 2.68 -13.18 -19.16
CA PHE A 432 3.23 -14.45 -19.66
C PHE A 432 4.76 -14.45 -19.71
N ALA A 433 5.39 -13.29 -19.96
CA ALA A 433 6.84 -13.15 -19.94
C ALA A 433 7.44 -13.29 -18.53
N GLY A 434 6.65 -13.05 -17.49
CA GLY A 434 7.12 -13.00 -16.10
C GLY A 434 7.54 -11.61 -15.64
N ASP A 435 7.35 -10.58 -16.47
CA ASP A 435 7.70 -9.18 -16.15
C ASP A 435 6.84 -8.62 -15.01
N SER A 436 5.64 -9.16 -14.83
CA SER A 436 4.72 -8.83 -13.75
C SER A 436 3.76 -9.99 -13.49
N TYR A 437 3.10 -10.01 -12.34
CA TYR A 437 2.02 -10.95 -12.03
C TYR A 437 0.65 -10.26 -11.91
N GLU A 438 0.62 -8.94 -11.79
CA GLU A 438 -0.60 -8.12 -11.86
C GLU A 438 -0.29 -6.79 -12.56
N LEU A 439 -1.18 -6.35 -13.47
CA LEU A 439 -1.10 -5.06 -14.14
C LEU A 439 -2.46 -4.38 -14.11
N CYS A 440 -2.52 -3.16 -13.57
CA CYS A 440 -3.73 -2.35 -13.47
C CYS A 440 -3.85 -1.40 -14.67
N LEU A 441 -4.49 -1.86 -15.76
CA LEU A 441 -4.73 -1.04 -16.94
C LEU A 441 -5.95 -0.15 -16.73
N THR A 442 -5.77 1.17 -16.81
CA THR A 442 -6.85 2.15 -16.70
C THR A 442 -7.03 2.94 -17.99
N ALA A 443 -8.24 3.46 -18.17
CA ALA A 443 -8.55 4.38 -19.26
C ALA A 443 -9.53 5.46 -18.79
N GLN A 444 -9.33 6.69 -19.26
CA GLN A 444 -10.10 7.86 -18.85
C GLN A 444 -11.33 8.06 -19.74
N THR A 445 -12.52 8.15 -19.13
CA THR A 445 -13.73 8.68 -19.78
C THR A 445 -13.83 10.17 -19.49
N ARG A 446 -13.90 11.00 -20.52
CA ARG A 446 -14.06 12.45 -20.39
C ARG A 446 -15.52 12.85 -20.55
N ILE A 447 -16.04 13.63 -19.62
CA ILE A 447 -17.41 14.13 -19.67
C ILE A 447 -17.35 15.66 -19.65
N SER A 448 -17.73 16.28 -20.78
CA SER A 448 -17.83 17.73 -20.90
C SER A 448 -19.27 18.16 -20.72
N ILE A 449 -19.49 19.17 -19.89
CA ILE A 449 -20.81 19.68 -19.55
C ILE A 449 -20.87 21.14 -19.91
N SER A 450 -21.80 21.49 -20.78
CA SER A 450 -22.01 22.86 -21.25
C SER A 450 -23.46 23.33 -21.00
N GLY A 451 -23.68 24.64 -20.97
CA GLY A 451 -25.00 25.23 -20.75
C GLY A 451 -25.45 25.18 -19.28
N VAL A 452 -24.51 25.17 -18.36
CA VAL A 452 -24.84 25.31 -16.93
C VAL A 452 -25.29 26.74 -16.68
N PRO A 453 -26.51 26.96 -16.13
CA PRO A 453 -26.92 28.31 -15.75
C PRO A 453 -25.95 28.86 -14.72
N SER A 454 -25.67 30.16 -14.81
CA SER A 454 -24.88 30.90 -13.82
C SER A 454 -25.64 31.11 -12.48
N SER A 455 -26.45 30.10 -12.08
CA SER A 455 -27.16 30.13 -10.82
C SER A 455 -26.20 29.93 -9.66
N ALA A 456 -26.47 30.51 -8.52
CA ALA A 456 -25.66 30.48 -7.31
C ALA A 456 -25.49 29.09 -6.68
N THR A 457 -26.08 28.05 -7.26
CA THR A 457 -26.04 26.65 -6.73
C THR A 457 -24.90 25.86 -7.33
N SER A 458 -24.13 25.19 -6.47
CA SER A 458 -23.02 24.32 -6.87
C SER A 458 -23.50 23.14 -7.69
N THR A 459 -23.06 23.06 -8.94
CA THR A 459 -23.36 21.91 -9.82
C THR A 459 -22.58 20.67 -9.41
N SER A 460 -21.41 20.82 -8.83
CA SER A 460 -20.60 19.71 -8.32
C SER A 460 -21.24 19.11 -7.06
N TRP A 461 -21.80 19.92 -6.17
CA TRP A 461 -22.53 19.46 -4.99
C TRP A 461 -23.80 18.68 -5.37
N GLU A 462 -24.59 19.16 -6.33
CA GLU A 462 -25.77 18.45 -6.81
C GLU A 462 -25.42 17.08 -7.43
N ARG A 463 -24.28 16.98 -8.11
CA ARG A 463 -23.78 15.69 -8.62
C ARG A 463 -23.36 14.77 -7.50
N TYR A 464 -22.71 15.30 -6.45
CA TYR A 464 -22.35 14.51 -5.28
C TYR A 464 -23.59 13.96 -4.58
N LYS A 465 -24.62 14.75 -4.34
CA LYS A 465 -25.89 14.29 -3.76
C LYS A 465 -26.52 13.14 -4.57
N ARG A 466 -26.47 13.23 -5.90
CA ARG A 466 -26.95 12.14 -6.77
C ARG A 466 -26.07 10.89 -6.67
N LEU A 467 -24.75 11.05 -6.70
CA LEU A 467 -23.81 9.93 -6.52
C LEU A 467 -24.04 9.23 -5.20
N ARG A 468 -24.11 9.98 -4.10
CA ARG A 468 -24.39 9.50 -2.75
C ARG A 468 -25.68 8.69 -2.66
N LYS A 469 -26.74 9.15 -3.35
CA LYS A 469 -28.03 8.46 -3.39
C LYS A 469 -28.01 7.21 -4.26
N SER A 470 -27.35 7.24 -5.40
CA SER A 470 -27.35 6.13 -6.36
C SER A 470 -26.33 5.04 -6.04
N ASN A 471 -25.25 5.39 -5.36
CA ASN A 471 -24.18 4.48 -4.97
C ASN A 471 -23.62 4.88 -3.60
N PRO A 472 -24.38 4.68 -2.51
CA PRO A 472 -23.89 4.99 -1.17
C PRO A 472 -22.71 4.08 -0.81
N ALA A 473 -21.66 4.66 -0.23
CA ALA A 473 -20.47 3.92 0.17
C ALA A 473 -19.91 4.42 1.51
N PRO A 474 -19.21 3.55 2.28
CA PRO A 474 -18.75 3.88 3.63
C PRO A 474 -17.59 4.89 3.67
N HIS A 475 -16.84 5.05 2.55
CA HIS A 475 -15.69 5.95 2.44
C HIS A 475 -15.86 6.91 1.28
N SER A 476 -17.02 7.59 1.24
CA SER A 476 -17.32 8.61 0.25
C SER A 476 -16.65 9.93 0.60
N ALA A 477 -16.40 10.78 -0.40
CA ALA A 477 -15.84 12.10 -0.19
C ALA A 477 -16.35 13.13 -1.20
N TYR A 478 -16.52 14.36 -0.73
CA TYR A 478 -16.69 15.54 -1.55
C TYR A 478 -15.64 16.57 -1.17
N LEU A 479 -14.66 16.78 -2.04
CA LEU A 479 -13.54 17.67 -1.81
C LEU A 479 -13.48 18.72 -2.93
N ARG A 480 -13.89 19.94 -2.64
CA ARG A 480 -13.77 21.09 -3.54
C ARG A 480 -12.60 21.95 -3.11
N LEU A 481 -11.44 21.62 -3.66
CA LEU A 481 -10.16 22.27 -3.43
C LEU A 481 -9.60 22.73 -4.77
N HIS A 482 -9.98 23.95 -5.20
CA HIS A 482 -9.62 24.46 -6.52
C HIS A 482 -8.12 24.32 -6.83
N PRO A 483 -7.73 23.96 -8.08
CA PRO A 483 -8.58 23.83 -9.28
C PRO A 483 -9.33 22.49 -9.36
N SER A 484 -9.25 21.64 -8.35
CA SER A 484 -9.84 20.29 -8.37
C SER A 484 -11.13 20.23 -7.56
N THR A 485 -12.11 19.45 -8.05
CA THR A 485 -13.24 18.98 -7.25
C THR A 485 -13.33 17.47 -7.39
N LEU A 486 -13.11 16.76 -6.28
CA LEU A 486 -13.19 15.30 -6.21
C LEU A 486 -14.53 14.88 -5.64
N LEU A 487 -15.26 14.02 -6.38
CA LEU A 487 -16.46 13.34 -5.95
C LEU A 487 -16.16 11.84 -5.91
N SER A 488 -16.16 11.26 -4.73
CA SER A 488 -15.82 9.86 -4.53
C SER A 488 -16.94 9.09 -3.83
N SER A 489 -17.12 7.84 -4.23
CA SER A 489 -18.01 6.87 -3.59
C SER A 489 -17.25 5.54 -3.52
N SER A 490 -16.36 5.42 -2.52
CA SER A 490 -15.46 4.27 -2.37
C SER A 490 -15.94 3.31 -1.28
N PRO A 491 -16.02 2.00 -1.56
CA PRO A 491 -16.24 1.00 -0.54
C PRO A 491 -14.95 0.67 0.25
N GLU A 492 -13.79 1.05 -0.26
CA GLU A 492 -12.49 0.60 0.24
C GLU A 492 -11.80 1.66 1.10
N ARG A 493 -11.27 1.22 2.24
CA ARG A 493 -10.36 1.98 3.08
C ARG A 493 -8.94 1.46 2.87
N PHE A 494 -8.10 2.26 2.19
CA PHE A 494 -6.72 1.87 1.90
C PHE A 494 -5.91 1.68 3.18
N LEU A 495 -5.77 2.70 4.00
CA LEU A 495 -4.98 2.68 5.23
C LEU A 495 -5.72 3.41 6.35
N SER A 496 -5.62 2.89 7.56
CA SER A 496 -5.91 3.63 8.78
C SER A 496 -4.83 3.40 9.83
N PHE A 497 -4.62 4.37 10.70
CA PHE A 497 -3.78 4.22 11.88
C PHE A 497 -4.44 4.89 13.09
N SER A 498 -4.30 4.24 14.24
CA SER A 498 -4.83 4.76 15.49
C SER A 498 -3.91 5.85 16.05
N ARG A 499 -4.44 6.64 16.99
CA ARG A 499 -3.62 7.61 17.73
C ARG A 499 -2.66 6.89 18.68
N PRO A 500 -1.46 7.46 18.95
CA PRO A 500 -0.58 7.00 20.01
C PRO A 500 -1.27 7.10 21.40
N PRO A 501 -0.84 6.31 22.42
CA PRO A 501 0.16 5.26 22.33
C PRO A 501 -0.38 3.94 21.79
N GLY A 502 0.53 3.08 21.30
CA GLY A 502 0.17 1.76 20.79
C GLY A 502 -0.49 1.83 19.41
N THR A 503 0.06 2.67 18.53
CA THR A 503 -0.46 2.88 17.17
C THR A 503 -0.55 1.59 16.38
N VAL A 504 -1.75 1.33 15.86
CA VAL A 504 -2.05 0.22 14.95
C VAL A 504 -2.26 0.78 13.55
N CYS A 505 -1.50 0.29 12.60
CA CYS A 505 -1.73 0.50 11.17
C CYS A 505 -2.56 -0.65 10.62
N GLN A 506 -3.63 -0.36 9.88
CA GLN A 506 -4.51 -1.38 9.31
C GLN A 506 -4.80 -1.06 7.84
N LEU A 507 -4.59 -2.07 6.97
CA LEU A 507 -4.97 -2.04 5.56
C LEU A 507 -6.06 -3.11 5.31
N ARG A 508 -6.98 -2.79 4.39
CA ARG A 508 -8.16 -3.63 4.12
C ARG A 508 -8.38 -3.79 2.61
N PRO A 509 -7.55 -4.58 1.92
CA PRO A 509 -7.72 -4.79 0.49
C PRO A 509 -9.02 -5.52 0.18
N ILE A 510 -9.68 -5.08 -0.89
CA ILE A 510 -10.89 -5.67 -1.44
C ILE A 510 -10.56 -6.21 -2.84
N LYS A 511 -10.83 -7.50 -3.07
CA LYS A 511 -10.80 -8.14 -4.39
C LYS A 511 -12.00 -9.06 -4.52
N GLY A 512 -12.73 -8.89 -5.61
CA GLY A 512 -13.96 -9.63 -5.85
C GLY A 512 -15.21 -8.97 -5.26
N THR A 513 -16.22 -8.77 -6.11
CA THR A 513 -17.46 -8.09 -5.76
C THR A 513 -18.65 -8.79 -6.41
N VAL A 514 -19.68 -9.08 -5.63
CA VAL A 514 -20.97 -9.60 -6.10
C VAL A 514 -22.05 -8.58 -5.77
N ARG A 515 -22.81 -8.16 -6.79
CA ARG A 515 -23.91 -7.22 -6.60
C ARG A 515 -25.05 -7.86 -5.80
N LYS A 516 -25.60 -7.13 -4.83
CA LYS A 516 -26.84 -7.53 -4.14
C LYS A 516 -28.02 -7.40 -5.10
N ALA A 517 -28.77 -8.48 -5.23
CA ALA A 517 -29.99 -8.55 -6.04
C ALA A 517 -30.96 -9.56 -5.41
N PRO A 518 -32.27 -9.51 -5.75
CA PRO A 518 -33.20 -10.54 -5.30
C PRO A 518 -32.70 -11.95 -5.63
N GLY A 519 -32.66 -12.83 -4.65
CA GLY A 519 -32.15 -14.19 -4.78
C GLY A 519 -30.63 -14.37 -4.57
N ILE A 520 -29.84 -13.32 -4.50
CA ILE A 520 -28.42 -13.40 -4.13
C ILE A 520 -28.27 -13.36 -2.60
N THR A 521 -28.10 -14.52 -2.03
CA THR A 521 -27.87 -14.68 -0.58
C THR A 521 -26.38 -14.60 -0.25
N ARG A 522 -26.05 -14.47 1.05
CA ARG A 522 -24.67 -14.54 1.54
C ARG A 522 -23.97 -15.82 1.09
N ALA A 523 -24.63 -16.98 1.16
CA ALA A 523 -24.06 -18.26 0.74
C ALA A 523 -23.70 -18.29 -0.75
N ILE A 524 -24.52 -17.68 -1.62
CA ILE A 524 -24.22 -17.57 -3.05
C ILE A 524 -23.04 -16.63 -3.27
N ALA A 525 -22.98 -15.51 -2.54
CA ALA A 525 -21.85 -14.60 -2.61
C ALA A 525 -20.54 -15.27 -2.13
N GLU A 526 -20.58 -16.01 -1.02
CA GLU A 526 -19.43 -16.77 -0.51
C GLU A 526 -18.96 -17.83 -1.52
N GLN A 527 -19.88 -18.58 -2.13
CA GLN A 527 -19.53 -19.53 -3.17
C GLN A 527 -18.88 -18.86 -4.41
N SER A 528 -19.36 -17.67 -4.77
CA SER A 528 -18.86 -16.93 -5.94
C SER A 528 -17.51 -16.25 -5.70
N LEU A 529 -17.22 -15.88 -4.46
CA LEU A 529 -16.03 -15.12 -4.07
C LEU A 529 -14.95 -16.03 -3.46
N VAL A 530 -15.25 -16.67 -2.33
CA VAL A 530 -14.30 -17.59 -1.66
C VAL A 530 -14.13 -18.89 -2.46
N GLY A 531 -15.18 -19.34 -3.13
CA GLY A 531 -15.14 -20.51 -4.04
C GLY A 531 -14.44 -20.25 -5.37
N SER A 532 -14.08 -19.01 -5.68
CA SER A 532 -13.34 -18.64 -6.90
C SER A 532 -11.83 -18.64 -6.66
N PRO A 533 -11.07 -19.57 -7.26
CA PRO A 533 -9.60 -19.56 -7.13
C PRO A 533 -8.97 -18.25 -7.61
N LYS A 534 -9.56 -17.59 -8.61
CA LYS A 534 -9.08 -16.31 -9.14
C LYS A 534 -9.21 -15.20 -8.09
N GLU A 535 -10.39 -15.01 -7.51
CA GLU A 535 -10.64 -13.93 -6.55
C GLU A 535 -9.78 -14.11 -5.28
N VAL A 536 -9.63 -15.35 -4.81
CA VAL A 536 -8.77 -15.67 -3.68
C VAL A 536 -7.29 -15.42 -4.02
N ALA A 537 -6.84 -15.81 -5.21
CA ALA A 537 -5.45 -15.59 -5.65
C ALA A 537 -5.11 -14.10 -5.76
N GLU A 538 -5.99 -13.29 -6.36
CA GLU A 538 -5.81 -11.84 -6.45
C GLU A 538 -5.76 -11.18 -5.06
N ASN A 539 -6.64 -11.59 -4.14
CA ASN A 539 -6.62 -11.08 -2.77
C ASN A 539 -5.34 -11.49 -2.04
N LEU A 540 -4.91 -12.75 -2.16
CA LEU A 540 -3.69 -13.27 -1.55
C LEU A 540 -2.44 -12.51 -2.01
N MET A 541 -2.32 -12.21 -3.31
CA MET A 541 -1.20 -11.42 -3.83
C MET A 541 -1.08 -10.07 -3.10
N ILE A 542 -2.19 -9.36 -2.96
CA ILE A 542 -2.20 -8.05 -2.30
C ILE A 542 -1.93 -8.17 -0.79
N VAL A 543 -2.45 -9.22 -0.14
CA VAL A 543 -2.16 -9.48 1.30
C VAL A 543 -0.67 -9.70 1.53
N ASP A 544 -0.01 -10.52 0.71
CA ASP A 544 1.43 -10.78 0.85
C ASP A 544 2.27 -9.53 0.58
N LEU A 545 1.87 -8.68 -0.39
CA LEU A 545 2.48 -7.38 -0.66
C LEU A 545 2.36 -6.42 0.53
N ILE A 546 1.15 -6.24 1.04
CA ILE A 546 0.89 -5.37 2.20
C ILE A 546 1.69 -5.85 3.43
N ARG A 547 1.79 -7.17 3.63
CA ARG A 547 2.63 -7.72 4.71
C ARG A 547 4.10 -7.34 4.53
N HIS A 548 4.62 -7.45 3.31
CA HIS A 548 6.00 -7.04 3.00
C HIS A 548 6.22 -5.56 3.33
N ASP A 549 5.35 -4.67 2.86
CA ASP A 549 5.45 -3.23 3.09
C ASP A 549 5.40 -2.89 4.58
N LEU A 550 4.46 -3.48 5.32
CA LEU A 550 4.34 -3.28 6.76
C LEU A 550 5.56 -3.82 7.52
N HIS A 551 6.07 -5.01 7.16
CA HIS A 551 7.28 -5.56 7.79
C HIS A 551 8.49 -4.63 7.64
N GLY A 552 8.60 -3.92 6.52
CA GLY A 552 9.65 -2.92 6.30
C GLY A 552 9.64 -1.77 7.32
N VAL A 553 8.48 -1.48 7.89
CA VAL A 553 8.29 -0.37 8.85
C VAL A 553 8.17 -0.85 10.30
N VAL A 554 7.34 -1.87 10.56
CA VAL A 554 7.01 -2.29 11.94
C VAL A 554 7.72 -3.58 12.38
N GLY A 555 8.51 -4.21 11.52
CA GLY A 555 9.20 -5.47 11.81
C GLY A 555 8.22 -6.65 11.93
N ASP A 556 8.47 -7.55 12.90
CA ASP A 556 7.77 -8.84 12.99
C ASP A 556 6.31 -8.75 13.48
N ASN A 557 5.83 -7.56 13.86
CA ASN A 557 4.49 -7.36 14.40
C ASN A 557 3.44 -7.08 13.31
N VAL A 558 3.44 -7.87 12.26
CA VAL A 558 2.43 -7.84 11.20
C VAL A 558 1.56 -9.08 11.29
N VAL A 559 0.25 -8.89 11.36
CA VAL A 559 -0.72 -9.98 11.51
C VAL A 559 -1.83 -9.83 10.47
N VAL A 560 -2.16 -10.93 9.79
CA VAL A 560 -3.38 -11.04 8.99
C VAL A 560 -4.53 -11.40 9.91
N GLN A 561 -5.33 -10.41 10.28
CA GLN A 561 -6.47 -10.57 11.19
C GLN A 561 -7.63 -11.33 10.55
N GLN A 562 -7.84 -11.08 9.25
CA GLN A 562 -8.85 -11.76 8.45
C GLN A 562 -8.31 -11.99 7.05
N PHE A 563 -8.57 -13.17 6.51
CA PHE A 563 -8.17 -13.53 5.15
C PHE A 563 -9.37 -14.00 4.36
N CYS A 564 -9.65 -13.33 3.22
CA CYS A 564 -10.72 -13.70 2.28
C CYS A 564 -12.10 -13.89 2.95
N VAL A 565 -12.54 -12.93 3.75
CA VAL A 565 -13.86 -12.94 4.39
C VAL A 565 -14.85 -12.16 3.53
N VAL A 566 -16.07 -12.69 3.36
CA VAL A 566 -17.14 -11.98 2.64
C VAL A 566 -17.82 -11.00 3.58
N GLU A 567 -17.71 -9.72 3.27
CA GLU A 567 -18.40 -8.63 3.98
C GLU A 567 -19.62 -8.15 3.19
N GLU A 568 -20.64 -7.76 3.94
CA GLU A 568 -21.89 -7.23 3.40
C GLU A 568 -21.88 -5.71 3.43
N TYR A 569 -22.07 -5.11 2.24
CA TYR A 569 -22.30 -3.67 2.06
C TYR A 569 -23.74 -3.44 1.60
N GLU A 570 -24.17 -2.20 1.50
CA GLU A 570 -25.55 -1.89 1.14
C GLU A 570 -25.96 -2.43 -0.23
N THR A 571 -25.08 -2.30 -1.23
CA THR A 571 -25.36 -2.64 -2.63
C THR A 571 -24.61 -3.87 -3.13
N VAL A 572 -23.61 -4.35 -2.39
CA VAL A 572 -22.67 -5.40 -2.82
C VAL A 572 -22.24 -6.30 -1.67
N TRP A 573 -21.73 -7.48 -2.05
CA TRP A 573 -20.91 -8.37 -1.22
C TRP A 573 -19.47 -8.26 -1.72
N GLN A 574 -18.49 -8.19 -0.81
CA GLN A 574 -17.08 -8.04 -1.20
C GLN A 574 -16.19 -9.01 -0.43
N LEU A 575 -15.13 -9.49 -1.10
CA LEU A 575 -14.10 -10.32 -0.51
C LEU A 575 -13.02 -9.41 0.07
N VAL A 576 -12.87 -9.44 1.38
CA VAL A 576 -12.02 -8.53 2.15
C VAL A 576 -10.98 -9.30 2.94
N SER A 577 -9.76 -8.80 3.00
CA SER A 577 -8.76 -9.20 3.99
C SER A 577 -8.40 -8.03 4.89
N VAL A 578 -7.88 -8.31 6.08
CA VAL A 578 -7.49 -7.29 7.08
C VAL A 578 -6.09 -7.59 7.57
N ILE A 579 -5.17 -6.66 7.34
CA ILE A 579 -3.78 -6.76 7.76
C ILE A 579 -3.48 -5.64 8.75
N GLU A 580 -2.87 -5.98 9.87
CA GLU A 580 -2.48 -5.03 10.92
C GLU A 580 -0.98 -5.09 11.19
N GLY A 581 -0.41 -3.91 11.42
CA GLY A 581 0.96 -3.74 11.88
C GLY A 581 1.04 -2.85 13.11
N LYS A 582 1.93 -3.21 14.05
CA LYS A 582 2.21 -2.45 15.27
C LYS A 582 3.72 -2.30 15.45
N LEU A 583 4.20 -1.19 16.01
CA LEU A 583 5.61 -1.10 16.40
C LEU A 583 5.95 -2.16 17.45
N SER A 584 7.15 -2.73 17.33
CA SER A 584 7.64 -3.67 18.34
C SER A 584 7.91 -2.97 19.66
N ALA A 585 7.37 -3.50 20.76
CA ALA A 585 7.59 -2.97 22.10
C ALA A 585 9.06 -3.07 22.56
N ASN A 586 9.88 -3.87 21.86
CA ASN A 586 11.29 -4.11 22.20
C ASN A 586 12.26 -3.28 21.35
N ALA A 587 11.77 -2.41 20.47
CA ALA A 587 12.64 -1.55 19.69
C ALA A 587 13.10 -0.36 20.57
N ASP A 588 14.41 -0.09 20.61
CA ASP A 588 14.98 1.15 21.15
C ASP A 588 14.59 2.33 20.23
N LEU A 589 13.28 2.61 20.15
CA LEU A 589 12.73 3.64 19.29
C LEU A 589 12.66 4.97 20.04
N PRO A 590 12.90 6.10 19.36
CA PRO A 590 12.65 7.43 19.92
C PRO A 590 11.21 7.56 20.41
N ALA A 591 10.97 8.34 21.45
CA ALA A 591 9.64 8.53 22.06
C ALA A 591 8.57 9.05 21.09
N ASP A 592 8.96 9.65 19.96
CA ASP A 592 8.12 10.20 18.90
C ASP A 592 8.05 9.32 17.63
N ALA A 593 8.63 8.12 17.66
CA ALA A 593 8.59 7.19 16.53
C ALA A 593 7.15 6.82 16.12
N GLU A 594 6.26 6.64 17.10
CA GLU A 594 4.85 6.35 16.84
C GLU A 594 4.12 7.50 16.12
N ASP A 595 4.51 8.75 16.34
CA ASP A 595 3.90 9.92 15.69
C ASP A 595 4.18 9.94 14.17
N GLN A 596 5.28 9.32 13.75
CA GLN A 596 5.68 9.25 12.35
C GLN A 596 5.26 7.94 11.65
N LEU A 597 4.86 6.93 12.42
CA LEU A 597 4.55 5.60 11.91
C LEU A 597 3.55 5.63 10.75
N GLY A 598 2.45 6.38 10.89
CA GLY A 598 1.43 6.47 9.84
C GLY A 598 1.98 7.02 8.52
N TRP A 599 2.89 8.01 8.57
CA TRP A 599 3.51 8.59 7.39
C TRP A 599 4.50 7.63 6.73
N GLN A 600 5.28 6.91 7.52
CA GLN A 600 6.23 5.91 7.00
C GLN A 600 5.49 4.74 6.36
N VAL A 601 4.44 4.24 7.00
CA VAL A 601 3.59 3.20 6.43
C VAL A 601 2.93 3.69 5.15
N LEU A 602 2.37 4.91 5.12
CA LEU A 602 1.75 5.48 3.93
C LEU A 602 2.75 5.59 2.77
N LYS A 603 3.95 6.11 3.03
CA LYS A 603 5.03 6.23 2.04
C LYS A 603 5.46 4.88 1.49
N GLN A 604 5.63 3.87 2.35
CA GLN A 604 6.07 2.53 1.98
C GLN A 604 4.99 1.76 1.22
N SER A 605 3.71 2.02 1.51
CA SER A 605 2.57 1.36 0.86
C SER A 605 2.12 2.05 -0.44
N LEU A 606 2.86 3.05 -0.95
CA LEU A 606 2.54 3.78 -2.17
C LEU A 606 3.71 3.79 -3.16
N PRO A 607 3.46 3.45 -4.44
CA PRO A 607 2.21 2.93 -4.98
C PRO A 607 1.96 1.50 -4.52
N PRO A 608 0.70 1.07 -4.33
CA PRO A 608 0.43 -0.29 -3.90
C PRO A 608 0.86 -1.30 -4.98
N GLY A 609 1.58 -2.34 -4.57
CA GLY A 609 1.83 -3.51 -5.42
C GLY A 609 3.18 -3.58 -6.13
N GLU A 610 4.26 -2.94 -5.64
CA GLU A 610 5.59 -3.10 -6.25
C GLU A 610 6.51 -4.05 -5.48
N PHE A 611 7.02 -5.07 -6.21
CA PHE A 611 8.19 -5.85 -5.82
C PHE A 611 9.41 -5.42 -6.63
N SER A 612 10.49 -5.03 -5.96
CA SER A 612 11.83 -5.02 -6.55
C SER A 612 12.56 -6.29 -6.13
N PRO A 613 13.28 -6.97 -7.04
CA PRO A 613 14.14 -8.09 -6.65
C PRO A 613 15.17 -7.60 -5.65
N SER A 614 15.23 -8.24 -4.48
CA SER A 614 16.10 -7.84 -3.39
C SER A 614 17.00 -8.98 -2.97
N LEU A 615 18.27 -8.66 -2.71
CA LEU A 615 19.23 -9.54 -2.11
C LEU A 615 19.20 -9.33 -0.60
N VAL A 616 18.89 -10.38 0.15
CA VAL A 616 18.92 -10.34 1.61
C VAL A 616 20.21 -10.98 2.10
N VAL A 617 21.03 -10.22 2.80
CA VAL A 617 22.26 -10.72 3.40
C VAL A 617 22.14 -10.74 4.92
N ILE A 618 22.59 -11.85 5.54
CA ILE A 618 22.46 -12.10 6.97
C ILE A 618 23.84 -12.08 7.61
N SER A 619 24.00 -11.23 8.64
CA SER A 619 25.20 -11.20 9.50
C SER A 619 24.84 -11.65 10.92
N GLU A 620 25.63 -12.54 11.50
CA GLU A 620 25.59 -12.86 12.92
C GLU A 620 26.29 -11.72 13.70
N SER A 621 25.61 -11.16 14.70
CA SER A 621 26.15 -10.13 15.61
C SER A 621 26.70 -10.77 16.86
#